data_4110654f79052d717803cbda0f11a6e9
#
_entry.id   4110654f79052d717803cbda0f11a6e9
#
_cell.length_a   1.000
_cell.length_b   1.000
_cell.length_c   1.000
_cell.angle_alpha   90.00
_cell.angle_beta   90.00
_cell.angle_gamma   90.00
#
_symmetry.space_group_name_H-M   'P 1'
#
loop_
_entity.id
_entity.type
_entity.pdbx_description
1 polymer ?
#
loop_
_entity_poly.entity_id
_entity_poly.type
_entity_poly.pdbx_seq_one_letter_code
_entity_poly.pdbx_strand_id
1 'polypeptide(L)'
;MKNILLVVVFTSLSFLYNAQYCMNAGPSSTADSNIESVSLIGSSGSISYTGCPGNTGVEEFLSQTVFLDAGSLYSIDIQFGTCGGNYNSSGQAWIDFNLDGIFDPSESIGTWEGTPPTPMSTFIFFN
;
A
#
# COMPACT_ATOMS: atom_id res chain seq x y z
N MET A 1 -60.39 -6.42 20.08
CA MET A 1 -59.07 -5.77 20.18
C MET A 1 -58.17 -6.37 19.11
N LYS A 2 -57.76 -5.58 18.12
CA LYS A 2 -57.01 -6.05 16.95
C LYS A 2 -55.53 -5.75 17.24
N ASN A 3 -54.73 -6.80 17.46
CA ASN A 3 -53.29 -6.65 17.65
C ASN A 3 -52.62 -6.40 16.31
N ILE A 4 -52.07 -5.20 16.12
CA ILE A 4 -51.24 -4.85 14.95
C ILE A 4 -49.83 -5.28 15.30
N LEU A 5 -49.33 -6.34 14.63
CA LEU A 5 -47.96 -6.76 14.70
C LEU A 5 -47.11 -5.86 13.77
N LEU A 6 -46.35 -4.95 14.34
CA LEU A 6 -45.43 -4.09 13.60
C LEU A 6 -44.15 -4.91 13.30
N VAL A 7 -44.00 -5.39 12.07
CA VAL A 7 -42.79 -6.03 11.61
C VAL A 7 -41.85 -4.93 11.11
N VAL A 8 -40.82 -4.62 11.90
CA VAL A 8 -39.71 -3.73 11.48
C VAL A 8 -38.73 -4.57 10.69
N VAL A 9 -38.73 -4.43 9.37
CA VAL A 9 -37.75 -5.02 8.48
C VAL A 9 -36.50 -4.14 8.52
N PHE A 10 -35.47 -4.58 9.23
CA PHE A 10 -34.13 -3.99 9.16
C PHE A 10 -33.51 -4.41 7.82
N THR A 11 -33.61 -3.56 6.80
CA THR A 11 -32.77 -3.70 5.60
C THR A 11 -31.38 -3.23 5.96
N SER A 12 -30.45 -4.16 6.22
CA SER A 12 -29.02 -3.86 6.29
C SER A 12 -28.56 -3.44 4.88
N LEU A 13 -28.48 -2.13 4.62
CA LEU A 13 -27.73 -1.63 3.48
C LEU A 13 -26.27 -1.93 3.75
N SER A 14 -25.74 -2.97 3.11
CA SER A 14 -24.31 -3.17 2.99
C SER A 14 -23.78 -2.09 2.06
N PHE A 15 -23.24 -1.02 2.61
CA PHE A 15 -22.44 -0.09 1.83
C PHE A 15 -21.17 -0.82 1.44
N LEU A 16 -21.04 -1.17 0.17
CA LEU A 16 -19.78 -1.58 -0.42
C LEU A 16 -18.92 -0.32 -0.48
N TYR A 17 -18.13 -0.09 0.54
CA TYR A 17 -17.07 0.90 0.48
C TYR A 17 -16.01 0.32 -0.46
N ASN A 18 -15.96 0.84 -1.68
CA ASN A 18 -14.79 0.64 -2.51
C ASN A 18 -13.75 1.64 -2.03
N ALA A 19 -12.73 1.16 -1.35
CA ALA A 19 -11.53 1.93 -1.09
C ALA A 19 -10.97 2.35 -2.45
N GLN A 20 -11.02 3.63 -2.75
CA GLN A 20 -10.53 4.16 -4.01
C GLN A 20 -9.26 4.96 -3.74
N TYR A 21 -8.13 4.27 -3.74
CA TYR A 21 -6.81 4.90 -3.69
C TYR A 21 -6.57 5.76 -4.94
N CYS A 22 -5.59 6.66 -4.90
CA CYS A 22 -5.28 7.58 -5.98
C CYS A 22 -4.82 6.84 -7.24
N MET A 23 -5.73 6.50 -8.13
CA MET A 23 -5.46 5.73 -9.36
C MET A 23 -4.91 6.60 -10.51
N ASN A 24 -4.81 7.92 -10.32
CA ASN A 24 -4.35 8.86 -11.35
C ASN A 24 -2.92 9.33 -11.15
N ALA A 25 -2.19 8.71 -10.23
CA ALA A 25 -0.78 8.99 -9.98
C ALA A 25 0.09 7.92 -10.67
N GLY A 26 1.40 8.18 -10.73
CA GLY A 26 2.37 7.24 -11.26
C GLY A 26 3.20 7.81 -12.40
N PRO A 27 4.25 7.10 -12.83
CA PRO A 27 5.12 7.52 -13.92
C PRO A 27 4.36 7.72 -15.22
N SER A 28 4.69 8.76 -15.96
CA SER A 28 4.14 9.02 -17.29
C SER A 28 4.90 8.28 -18.40
N SER A 29 6.08 7.79 -18.07
CA SER A 29 6.99 7.10 -18.97
C SER A 29 7.74 5.99 -18.24
N THR A 30 8.09 4.92 -18.93
CA THR A 30 8.93 3.84 -18.40
C THR A 30 10.38 4.27 -18.12
N ALA A 31 10.76 5.48 -18.54
CA ALA A 31 12.06 6.07 -18.27
C ALA A 31 12.03 7.01 -17.04
N ASP A 32 10.86 7.28 -16.49
CA ASP A 32 10.71 8.07 -15.26
C ASP A 32 11.16 7.26 -14.03
N SER A 33 11.35 7.96 -12.92
CA SER A 33 11.57 7.29 -11.63
C SER A 33 10.37 6.43 -11.27
N ASN A 34 10.65 5.22 -10.82
CA ASN A 34 9.65 4.23 -10.43
C ASN A 34 10.11 3.43 -9.21
N ILE A 35 9.26 2.54 -8.73
CA ILE A 35 9.61 1.56 -7.72
C ILE A 35 10.22 0.34 -8.43
N GLU A 36 11.51 0.08 -8.23
CA GLU A 36 12.22 -1.05 -8.84
C GLU A 36 12.00 -2.35 -8.09
N SER A 37 11.85 -2.28 -6.76
CA SER A 37 11.48 -3.44 -5.95
C SER A 37 10.81 -3.05 -4.64
N VAL A 38 9.99 -3.95 -4.14
CA VAL A 38 9.45 -3.91 -2.77
C VAL A 38 9.58 -5.31 -2.17
N SER A 39 9.99 -5.39 -0.91
CA SER A 39 10.04 -6.63 -0.15
C SER A 39 9.52 -6.39 1.27
N LEU A 40 8.58 -7.21 1.69
CA LEU A 40 8.08 -7.27 3.07
C LEU A 40 7.78 -8.74 3.40
N ILE A 41 8.39 -9.25 4.46
CA ILE A 41 8.15 -10.60 4.97
C ILE A 41 7.42 -10.46 6.30
N GLY A 42 6.24 -11.09 6.41
CA GLY A 42 5.44 -11.12 7.62
C GLY A 42 5.65 -12.36 8.46
N SER A 43 4.82 -12.53 9.48
CA SER A 43 4.73 -13.80 10.24
C SER A 43 4.19 -14.93 9.36
N SER A 44 3.39 -14.60 8.38
CA SER A 44 2.94 -15.48 7.31
C SER A 44 2.75 -14.68 6.02
N GLY A 45 3.17 -15.26 4.90
CA GLY A 45 3.15 -14.59 3.61
C GLY A 45 4.22 -13.51 3.44
N SER A 46 4.28 -12.97 2.24
CA SER A 46 5.21 -11.89 1.87
C SER A 46 4.66 -11.08 0.72
N ILE A 47 5.12 -9.82 0.65
CA ILE A 47 4.98 -8.98 -0.52
C ILE A 47 6.34 -8.95 -1.21
N SER A 48 6.36 -9.19 -2.51
CA SER A 48 7.56 -9.12 -3.34
C SER A 48 7.19 -8.54 -4.71
N TYR A 49 7.88 -7.49 -5.09
CA TYR A 49 7.69 -6.81 -6.37
C TYR A 49 9.04 -6.53 -7.02
N THR A 50 9.07 -6.64 -8.34
CA THR A 50 10.21 -6.25 -9.17
C THR A 50 9.68 -5.46 -10.36
N GLY A 51 10.01 -4.19 -10.43
CA GLY A 51 9.41 -3.20 -11.33
C GLY A 51 10.30 -2.77 -12.49
N CYS A 52 11.25 -3.58 -12.91
CA CYS A 52 12.05 -3.31 -14.09
C CYS A 52 11.73 -4.30 -15.24
N PRO A 53 11.53 -3.81 -16.48
CA PRO A 53 11.55 -2.40 -16.90
C PRO A 53 10.43 -1.59 -16.26
N GLY A 54 10.62 -0.26 -16.14
CA GLY A 54 9.66 0.62 -15.48
C GLY A 54 8.26 0.56 -16.09
N ASN A 55 7.28 0.92 -15.29
CA ASN A 55 5.87 0.94 -15.66
C ASN A 55 5.34 2.36 -15.80
N THR A 56 4.19 2.49 -16.42
CA THR A 56 3.43 3.75 -16.47
C THR A 56 2.17 3.61 -15.62
N GLY A 57 1.81 4.67 -14.90
CA GLY A 57 0.60 4.68 -14.07
C GLY A 57 0.78 3.93 -12.75
N VAL A 58 -0.32 3.41 -12.25
CA VAL A 58 -0.40 2.67 -10.97
C VAL A 58 -0.52 1.18 -11.25
N GLU A 59 0.21 0.38 -10.49
CA GLU A 59 0.08 -1.08 -10.50
C GLU A 59 -0.58 -1.57 -9.22
N GLU A 60 -1.44 -2.56 -9.36
CA GLU A 60 -2.14 -3.20 -8.25
C GLU A 60 -1.73 -4.67 -8.11
N PHE A 61 -1.38 -5.08 -6.89
CA PHE A 61 -0.96 -6.45 -6.57
C PHE A 61 -1.92 -7.10 -5.57
N LEU A 62 -3.19 -7.17 -5.91
CA LEU A 62 -4.26 -7.67 -5.03
C LEU A 62 -4.14 -9.17 -4.68
N SER A 63 -3.27 -9.90 -5.38
CA SER A 63 -3.02 -11.31 -5.10
C SER A 63 -1.97 -11.56 -4.02
N GLN A 64 -1.24 -10.54 -3.60
CA GLN A 64 -0.22 -10.67 -2.57
C GLN A 64 -0.81 -10.28 -1.20
N THR A 65 -0.57 -11.11 -0.22
CA THR A 65 -1.05 -10.89 1.15
C THR A 65 0.06 -11.23 2.13
N VAL A 66 0.23 -10.37 3.11
CA VAL A 66 1.17 -10.55 4.22
C VAL A 66 0.42 -10.40 5.53
N PHE A 67 0.73 -11.23 6.52
CA PHE A 67 0.17 -11.15 7.87
C PHE A 67 1.24 -10.59 8.80
N LEU A 68 0.86 -9.58 9.58
CA LEU A 68 1.73 -8.91 10.55
C LEU A 68 1.12 -9.09 11.94
N ASP A 69 1.90 -9.62 12.86
CA ASP A 69 1.43 -9.81 14.23
C ASP A 69 1.61 -8.53 15.05
N ALA A 70 0.59 -8.16 15.81
CA ALA A 70 0.65 -7.02 16.71
C ALA A 70 1.79 -7.18 17.73
N GLY A 71 2.46 -6.08 18.05
CA GLY A 71 3.61 -6.09 18.96
C GLY A 71 4.93 -6.57 18.33
N SER A 72 4.95 -6.84 17.03
CA SER A 72 6.14 -7.30 16.31
C SER A 72 6.70 -6.21 15.41
N LEU A 73 8.01 -6.31 15.16
CA LEU A 73 8.73 -5.38 14.28
C LEU A 73 9.00 -6.06 12.95
N TYR A 74 8.64 -5.39 11.86
CA TYR A 74 8.88 -5.84 10.49
C TYR A 74 9.70 -4.81 9.72
N SER A 75 10.42 -5.26 8.69
CA SER A 75 11.12 -4.38 7.75
C SER A 75 10.44 -4.43 6.39
N ILE A 76 10.17 -3.26 5.84
CA ILE A 76 9.86 -3.10 4.43
C ILE A 76 11.06 -2.49 3.72
N ASP A 77 11.49 -3.13 2.64
CA ASP A 77 12.60 -2.68 1.80
C ASP A 77 12.04 -2.23 0.47
N ILE A 78 12.33 -0.97 0.09
CA ILE A 78 11.87 -0.36 -1.15
C ILE A 78 13.08 0.16 -1.92
N GLN A 79 13.17 -0.17 -3.19
CA GLN A 79 14.16 0.35 -4.11
C GLN A 79 13.49 1.26 -5.11
N PHE A 80 13.93 2.51 -5.18
CA PHE A 80 13.57 3.44 -6.26
C PHE A 80 14.65 3.47 -7.32
N GLY A 81 14.28 3.85 -8.53
CA GLY A 81 15.23 4.06 -9.60
C GLY A 81 14.58 4.28 -10.94
N THR A 82 15.37 4.17 -11.98
CA THR A 82 14.94 4.31 -13.38
C THR A 82 15.35 3.09 -14.21
N CYS A 83 15.49 1.93 -13.55
CA CYS A 83 15.92 0.67 -14.18
C CYS A 83 17.28 0.78 -14.90
N GLY A 84 18.25 1.44 -14.26
CA GLY A 84 19.61 1.60 -14.75
C GLY A 84 20.19 3.01 -14.64
N GLY A 85 19.34 4.01 -14.44
CA GLY A 85 19.79 5.37 -14.11
C GLY A 85 19.75 5.60 -12.60
N ASN A 86 20.70 6.41 -12.11
CA ASN A 86 20.83 6.74 -10.69
C ASN A 86 20.57 8.25 -10.50
N TYR A 87 19.33 8.58 -10.30
CA TYR A 87 18.89 9.95 -10.02
C TYR A 87 18.35 10.05 -8.60
N ASN A 88 18.53 11.21 -7.95
CA ASN A 88 17.94 11.42 -6.64
C ASN A 88 16.41 11.31 -6.74
N SER A 89 15.82 10.50 -5.88
CA SER A 89 14.39 10.23 -5.84
C SER A 89 13.89 10.28 -4.41
N SER A 90 12.62 10.55 -4.24
CA SER A 90 11.92 10.47 -2.95
C SER A 90 10.66 9.64 -3.09
N GLY A 91 10.25 9.02 -2.00
CA GLY A 91 9.04 8.24 -1.93
C GLY A 91 8.48 8.19 -0.53
N GLN A 92 7.28 7.69 -0.44
CA GLN A 92 6.57 7.49 0.81
C GLN A 92 5.72 6.23 0.72
N ALA A 93 5.51 5.55 1.85
CA ALA A 93 4.63 4.42 1.95
C ALA A 93 3.59 4.62 3.05
N TRP A 94 2.44 4.01 2.86
CA TRP A 94 1.31 4.05 3.77
C TRP A 94 0.70 2.67 3.93
N ILE A 95 0.07 2.45 5.07
CA ILE A 95 -0.84 1.32 5.30
C ILE A 95 -2.17 1.91 5.75
N ASP A 96 -3.23 1.61 5.02
CA ASP A 96 -4.59 1.96 5.41
C ASP A 96 -5.03 1.06 6.59
N PHE A 97 -4.79 1.54 7.82
CA PHE A 97 -5.07 0.79 9.04
C PHE A 97 -6.55 0.76 9.40
N ASN A 98 -7.29 1.77 8.98
CA ASN A 98 -8.70 1.93 9.31
C ASN A 98 -9.64 1.42 8.20
N LEU A 99 -9.08 1.05 7.04
CA LEU A 99 -9.77 0.52 5.87
C LEU A 99 -10.82 1.49 5.30
N ASP A 100 -10.57 2.79 5.37
CA ASP A 100 -11.48 3.79 4.83
C ASP A 100 -11.18 4.17 3.37
N GLY A 101 -10.08 3.68 2.82
CA GLY A 101 -9.64 3.91 1.44
C GLY A 101 -8.96 5.25 1.21
N ILE A 102 -8.55 5.92 2.27
CA ILE A 102 -7.86 7.21 2.23
C ILE A 102 -6.55 7.06 3.00
N PHE A 103 -5.43 7.43 2.39
CA PHE A 103 -4.16 7.49 3.10
C PHE A 103 -4.02 8.83 3.82
N ASP A 104 -4.13 8.83 5.11
CA ASP A 104 -3.92 10.03 5.94
C ASP A 104 -2.49 10.09 6.53
N PRO A 105 -2.05 11.24 7.10
CA PRO A 105 -0.70 11.36 7.65
C PRO A 105 -0.38 10.39 8.78
N SER A 106 -1.37 9.87 9.52
CA SER A 106 -1.17 8.92 10.62
C SER A 106 -0.89 7.50 10.12
N GLU A 107 -1.16 7.23 8.86
CA GLU A 107 -0.97 5.95 8.20
C GLU A 107 0.34 5.85 7.41
N SER A 108 1.11 6.94 7.39
CA SER A 108 2.44 6.92 6.80
C SER A 108 3.39 6.05 7.63
N ILE A 109 3.96 5.05 6.99
CA ILE A 109 4.92 4.14 7.61
C ILE A 109 6.38 4.53 7.35
N GLY A 110 6.61 5.49 6.46
CA GLY A 110 7.95 6.02 6.22
C GLY A 110 8.06 6.84 4.95
N THR A 111 9.10 7.67 4.93
CA THR A 111 9.53 8.46 3.78
C THR A 111 10.99 8.14 3.48
N TRP A 112 11.33 8.16 2.21
CA TRP A 112 12.69 7.90 1.73
C TRP A 112 13.13 8.97 0.77
N GLU A 113 14.41 9.30 0.83
CA GLU A 113 15.07 10.18 -0.14
C GLU A 113 16.50 9.67 -0.37
N GLY A 114 16.93 9.61 -1.61
CA GLY A 114 18.28 9.20 -1.95
C GLY A 114 18.49 8.90 -3.42
N THR A 115 19.72 8.53 -3.73
CA THR A 115 20.13 8.12 -5.07
C THR A 115 20.38 6.61 -5.10
N PRO A 116 19.66 5.86 -5.94
CA PRO A 116 19.90 4.43 -6.11
C PRO A 116 21.37 4.11 -6.47
N PRO A 117 21.84 2.89 -6.25
CA PRO A 117 21.09 1.68 -5.95
C PRO A 117 20.93 1.34 -4.46
N THR A 118 21.03 2.31 -3.57
CA THR A 118 20.88 2.03 -2.14
C THR A 118 19.42 1.69 -1.83
N PRO A 119 19.12 0.46 -1.40
CA PRO A 119 17.79 0.11 -0.91
C PRO A 119 17.42 1.00 0.27
N MET A 120 16.19 1.43 0.32
CA MET A 120 15.68 2.19 1.45
C MET A 120 14.83 1.27 2.29
N SER A 121 15.17 1.15 3.57
CA SER A 121 14.48 0.28 4.50
C SER A 121 13.83 1.10 5.59
N THR A 122 12.66 0.70 6.01
CA THR A 122 12.05 1.20 7.24
C THR A 122 11.54 0.07 8.09
N PHE A 123 11.45 0.32 9.40
CA PHE A 123 10.87 -0.64 10.33
C PHE A 123 9.44 -0.22 10.66
N ILE A 124 8.53 -1.17 10.54
CA ILE A 124 7.13 -1.02 10.89
C ILE A 124 6.92 -1.71 12.23
N PHE A 125 6.55 -0.94 13.25
CA PHE A 125 6.11 -1.50 14.52
C PHE A 125 4.58 -1.57 14.49
N PHE A 126 4.05 -2.76 14.54
CA PHE A 126 2.62 -3.01 14.47
C PHE A 126 2.06 -3.20 15.89
N ASN A 127 1.23 -2.26 16.35
CA ASN A 127 0.57 -2.30 17.67
C ASN A 127 -0.82 -2.91 17.60
#